data_20b40bc3cf35508094822e5283bec448
#
_entry.id   20b40bc3cf35508094822e5283bec448
#
_cell.length_a   1.000
_cell.length_b   1.000
_cell.length_c   1.000
_cell.angle_alpha   90.00
_cell.angle_beta   90.00
_cell.angle_gamma   90.00
#
_symmetry.space_group_name_H-M   'P 1'
#
loop_
_entity.id
_entity.type
_entity.pdbx_description
1 polymer ?
#
loop_
_entity_poly.entity_id
_entity_poly.type
_entity_poly.pdbx_seq_one_letter_code
_entity_poly.pdbx_strand_id
1 'polypeptide(L)'
;MISDKNFVDAAEEKTYFILNYGCQMNESDAEHYAGQLEEMGYAKADDFHNADIIVVNTCCVRESAEKRILGKIGELKRVKENHPGQVICVAGCMAQKDGEKLIKKHPQIDLLIGTAHVNSFKEILTDFLADKGGRIYDDMIIADSEFEGNRVRQSGFSAWIPIMYGCNNFCTYCIVPYGRG
;
A
#
# COMPACT_ATOMS: atom_id res chain seq x y z
N MET A 1 44.44 -26.22 16.03
CA MET A 1 43.12 -25.80 16.56
C MET A 1 42.59 -24.73 15.65
N ILE A 2 41.74 -25.07 14.71
CA ILE A 2 41.17 -24.18 13.71
C ILE A 2 39.81 -23.80 14.24
N SER A 3 39.65 -22.54 14.53
CA SER A 3 38.42 -21.96 15.07
C SER A 3 37.32 -22.00 14.03
N ASP A 4 36.21 -22.70 14.30
CA ASP A 4 35.00 -22.69 13.53
C ASP A 4 34.41 -21.29 13.51
N LYS A 5 34.52 -20.63 12.37
CA LYS A 5 33.72 -19.45 12.07
C LYS A 5 32.31 -19.93 11.80
N ASN A 6 31.42 -19.77 12.77
CA ASN A 6 29.98 -19.83 12.54
C ASN A 6 29.62 -18.79 11.47
N PHE A 7 29.38 -19.27 10.28
CA PHE A 7 28.70 -18.53 9.21
C PHE A 7 27.22 -18.52 9.60
N VAL A 8 26.81 -17.52 10.36
CA VAL A 8 25.40 -17.21 10.52
C VAL A 8 24.94 -16.71 9.16
N ASP A 9 24.17 -17.53 8.46
CA ASP A 9 23.43 -17.13 7.28
C ASP A 9 22.59 -15.92 7.69
N ALA A 10 23.03 -14.72 7.28
CA ALA A 10 22.26 -13.52 7.46
C ALA A 10 21.04 -13.67 6.54
N ALA A 11 19.89 -14.10 7.10
CA ALA A 11 18.63 -14.03 6.38
C ALA A 11 18.51 -12.62 5.82
N GLU A 12 18.42 -12.49 4.50
CA GLU A 12 18.23 -11.18 3.85
C GLU A 12 17.02 -10.51 4.49
N GLU A 13 17.26 -9.34 5.08
CA GLU A 13 16.23 -8.56 5.76
C GLU A 13 15.20 -8.14 4.71
N LYS A 14 13.98 -8.63 4.83
CA LYS A 14 12.88 -8.28 3.91
C LYS A 14 12.56 -6.80 4.02
N THR A 15 12.32 -6.16 2.90
CA THR A 15 12.21 -4.70 2.84
C THR A 15 10.92 -4.24 2.17
N TYR A 16 10.48 -3.03 2.53
CA TYR A 16 9.33 -2.38 1.90
C TYR A 16 9.62 -0.94 1.50
N PHE A 17 8.88 -0.45 0.52
CA PHE A 17 8.88 0.95 0.13
C PHE A 17 7.45 1.46 -0.13
N ILE A 18 7.11 2.65 0.38
CA ILE A 18 5.81 3.26 0.16
C ILE A 18 5.95 4.49 -0.72
N LEU A 19 5.35 4.43 -1.91
CA LEU A 19 5.17 5.54 -2.83
C LEU A 19 3.84 6.23 -2.52
N ASN A 20 3.88 7.38 -1.85
CA ASN A 20 2.67 8.08 -1.43
C ASN A 20 2.34 9.24 -2.38
N TYR A 21 1.19 9.17 -3.03
CA TYR A 21 0.69 10.17 -3.97
C TYR A 21 -0.73 10.58 -3.58
N GLY A 22 -0.86 11.63 -2.73
CA GLY A 22 -2.21 11.96 -2.35
C GLY A 22 -2.38 13.17 -1.46
N CYS A 23 -3.42 13.12 -0.67
CA CYS A 23 -3.79 14.11 0.33
C CYS A 23 -3.33 13.66 1.72
N GLN A 24 -3.65 14.44 2.74
CA GLN A 24 -3.32 14.16 4.13
C GLN A 24 -3.89 12.82 4.64
N MET A 25 -5.05 12.38 4.12
CA MET A 25 -5.57 11.04 4.44
C MET A 25 -4.63 9.94 3.92
N ASN A 26 -4.05 10.12 2.73
CA ASN A 26 -3.06 9.16 2.22
C ASN A 26 -1.78 9.15 3.07
N GLU A 27 -1.37 10.30 3.65
CA GLU A 27 -0.25 10.32 4.61
C GLU A 27 -0.57 9.45 5.83
N SER A 28 -1.77 9.61 6.40
CA SER A 28 -2.22 8.76 7.52
C SER A 28 -2.30 7.28 7.15
N ASP A 29 -2.83 6.95 5.96
CA ASP A 29 -2.89 5.56 5.48
C ASP A 29 -1.47 4.98 5.28
N ALA A 30 -0.52 5.77 4.74
CA ALA A 30 0.86 5.36 4.55
C ALA A 30 1.57 5.05 5.87
N GLU A 31 1.36 5.86 6.92
CA GLU A 31 1.88 5.59 8.27
C GLU A 31 1.31 4.27 8.83
N HIS A 32 0.07 3.95 8.49
CA HIS A 32 -0.58 2.73 8.94
C HIS A 32 -0.08 1.50 8.18
N TYR A 33 0.06 1.58 6.84
CA TYR A 33 0.69 0.52 6.06
C TYR A 33 2.12 0.23 6.51
N ALA A 34 2.90 1.28 6.79
CA ALA A 34 4.26 1.13 7.31
C ALA A 34 4.28 0.39 8.64
N GLY A 35 3.39 0.76 9.59
CA GLY A 35 3.28 0.08 10.87
C GLY A 35 2.98 -1.41 10.73
N GLN A 36 2.03 -1.77 9.86
CA GLN A 36 1.66 -3.17 9.61
C GLN A 36 2.81 -3.95 8.94
N LEU A 37 3.56 -3.35 8.02
CA LEU A 37 4.72 -3.97 7.38
C LEU A 37 5.86 -4.20 8.36
N GLU A 38 6.13 -3.24 9.25
CA GLU A 38 7.14 -3.40 10.31
C GLU A 38 6.74 -4.47 11.32
N GLU A 39 5.45 -4.60 11.66
CA GLU A 39 4.93 -5.71 12.47
C GLU A 39 5.10 -7.08 11.79
N MET A 40 5.12 -7.14 10.46
CA MET A 40 5.41 -8.34 9.68
C MET A 40 6.92 -8.63 9.58
N GLY A 41 7.77 -7.76 10.13
CA GLY A 41 9.21 -7.91 10.11
C GLY A 41 9.90 -7.36 8.86
N TYR A 42 9.22 -6.51 8.08
CA TYR A 42 9.84 -5.80 6.96
C TYR A 42 10.51 -4.52 7.43
N ALA A 43 11.71 -4.24 6.95
CA ALA A 43 12.40 -2.96 7.16
C ALA A 43 12.12 -1.98 6.01
N LYS A 44 12.16 -0.69 6.32
CA LYS A 44 11.99 0.34 5.29
C LYS A 44 13.22 0.42 4.39
N ALA A 45 13.04 0.25 3.08
CA ALA A 45 14.09 0.43 2.08
C ALA A 45 14.34 1.92 1.77
N ASP A 46 15.56 2.25 1.38
CA ASP A 46 15.92 3.59 0.91
C ASP A 46 15.48 3.85 -0.54
N ASP A 47 15.34 2.78 -1.34
CA ASP A 47 14.96 2.85 -2.75
C ASP A 47 13.95 1.74 -3.09
N PHE A 48 12.90 2.11 -3.83
CA PHE A 48 11.85 1.18 -4.28
C PHE A 48 12.36 0.11 -5.26
N HIS A 49 13.50 0.33 -5.93
CA HIS A 49 14.06 -0.67 -6.82
C HIS A 49 14.52 -1.94 -6.10
N ASN A 50 14.92 -1.82 -4.85
CA ASN A 50 15.47 -2.91 -4.05
C ASN A 50 14.47 -3.42 -2.98
N ALA A 51 13.26 -2.89 -2.93
CA ALA A 51 12.28 -3.31 -1.95
C ALA A 51 11.58 -4.61 -2.39
N ASP A 52 11.33 -5.52 -1.46
CA ASP A 52 10.55 -6.74 -1.70
C ASP A 52 9.07 -6.43 -1.89
N ILE A 53 8.56 -5.42 -1.16
CA ILE A 53 7.17 -4.95 -1.26
C ILE A 53 7.15 -3.46 -1.58
N ILE A 54 6.46 -3.10 -2.66
CA ILE A 54 6.17 -1.71 -3.00
C ILE A 54 4.68 -1.45 -2.80
N VAL A 55 4.35 -0.49 -1.93
CA VAL A 55 2.98 0.01 -1.78
C VAL A 55 2.85 1.34 -2.50
N VAL A 56 2.03 1.41 -3.53
CA VAL A 56 1.67 2.64 -4.23
C VAL A 56 0.35 3.15 -3.66
N ASN A 57 0.43 4.08 -2.71
CA ASN A 57 -0.75 4.68 -2.10
C ASN A 57 -1.28 5.83 -2.98
N THR A 58 -2.53 5.70 -3.43
CA THR A 58 -3.08 6.45 -4.55
C THR A 58 -4.22 7.39 -4.14
N CYS A 59 -4.34 8.49 -4.89
CA CYS A 59 -5.41 9.47 -4.75
C CYS A 59 -6.19 9.62 -6.07
N CYS A 60 -7.49 9.87 -5.99
CA CYS A 60 -8.36 10.11 -7.15
C CYS A 60 -8.98 11.53 -7.18
N VAL A 61 -8.54 12.44 -6.28
CA VAL A 61 -9.12 13.79 -6.17
C VAL A 61 -8.59 14.75 -7.26
N ARG A 62 -7.38 14.52 -7.75
CA ARG A 62 -6.73 15.40 -8.74
C ARG A 62 -6.25 14.59 -9.93
N GLU A 63 -6.70 14.93 -11.13
CA GLU A 63 -6.29 14.31 -12.39
C GLU A 63 -4.77 14.30 -12.60
N SER A 64 -4.08 15.38 -12.20
CA SER A 64 -2.62 15.46 -12.29
C SER A 64 -1.92 14.44 -11.39
N ALA A 65 -2.50 14.12 -10.24
CA ALA A 65 -2.00 13.08 -9.35
C ALA A 65 -2.23 11.69 -9.97
N GLU A 66 -3.41 11.44 -10.52
CA GLU A 66 -3.72 10.18 -11.23
C GLU A 66 -2.72 9.92 -12.38
N LYS A 67 -2.44 10.93 -13.21
CA LYS A 67 -1.46 10.81 -14.31
C LYS A 67 -0.05 10.46 -13.80
N ARG A 68 0.40 11.08 -12.70
CA ARG A 68 1.70 10.77 -12.08
C ARG A 68 1.74 9.34 -11.55
N ILE A 69 0.68 8.91 -10.88
CA ILE A 69 0.53 7.55 -10.34
C ILE A 69 0.61 6.52 -11.47
N LEU A 70 -0.17 6.70 -12.54
CA LEU A 70 -0.17 5.80 -13.69
C LEU A 70 1.20 5.74 -14.38
N GLY A 71 1.90 6.87 -14.48
CA GLY A 71 3.29 6.93 -14.95
C GLY A 71 4.24 6.10 -14.08
N LYS A 72 4.13 6.24 -12.75
CA LYS A 72 4.94 5.48 -11.80
C LYS A 72 4.62 3.98 -11.84
N ILE A 73 3.34 3.60 -11.89
CA ILE A 73 2.95 2.19 -12.07
C ILE A 73 3.54 1.62 -13.38
N GLY A 74 3.56 2.42 -14.46
CA GLY A 74 4.23 2.02 -15.71
C GLY A 74 5.73 1.79 -15.56
N GLU A 75 6.43 2.63 -14.77
CA GLU A 75 7.86 2.47 -14.45
C GLU A 75 8.13 1.19 -13.64
N LEU A 76 7.25 0.87 -12.69
CA LEU A 76 7.37 -0.34 -11.86
C LEU A 76 7.32 -1.64 -12.68
N LYS A 77 6.79 -1.61 -13.90
CA LYS A 77 6.86 -2.76 -14.80
C LYS A 77 8.31 -3.18 -15.08
N ARG A 78 9.18 -2.21 -15.36
CA ARG A 78 10.61 -2.49 -15.62
C ARG A 78 11.33 -2.96 -14.35
N VAL A 79 10.95 -2.40 -13.21
CA VAL A 79 11.52 -2.80 -11.90
C VAL A 79 11.19 -4.26 -11.65
N LYS A 80 9.94 -4.67 -11.84
CA LYS A 80 9.49 -6.05 -11.67
C LYS A 80 10.11 -7.03 -12.68
N GLU A 81 10.38 -6.59 -13.91
CA GLU A 81 11.09 -7.41 -14.89
C GLU A 81 12.52 -7.76 -14.42
N ASN A 82 13.17 -6.85 -13.68
CA ASN A 82 14.50 -7.07 -13.09
C ASN A 82 14.45 -7.83 -11.75
N HIS A 83 13.34 -7.69 -11.00
CA HIS A 83 13.12 -8.32 -9.70
C HIS A 83 11.76 -9.04 -9.66
N PRO A 84 11.63 -10.23 -10.29
CA PRO A 84 10.34 -10.94 -10.42
C PRO A 84 9.65 -11.30 -9.09
N GLY A 85 10.43 -11.45 -8.01
CA GLY A 85 9.92 -11.74 -6.66
C GLY A 85 9.31 -10.55 -5.93
N GLN A 86 9.46 -9.33 -6.47
CA GLN A 86 8.93 -8.12 -5.85
C GLN A 86 7.40 -8.08 -5.93
N VAL A 87 6.75 -7.68 -4.84
CA VAL A 87 5.29 -7.51 -4.78
C VAL A 87 4.92 -6.04 -4.97
N ILE A 88 4.10 -5.76 -5.97
CA ILE A 88 3.56 -4.42 -6.24
C ILE A 88 2.12 -4.38 -5.78
N CYS A 89 1.89 -3.67 -4.67
CA CYS A 89 0.57 -3.41 -4.11
C CYS A 89 0.13 -1.99 -4.48
N VAL A 90 -1.04 -1.83 -5.07
CA VAL A 90 -1.67 -0.52 -5.30
C VAL A 90 -2.81 -0.34 -4.32
N ALA A 91 -2.76 0.71 -3.52
CA ALA A 91 -3.72 0.97 -2.46
C ALA A 91 -4.36 2.36 -2.58
N GLY A 92 -5.45 2.60 -1.84
CA GLY A 92 -6.07 3.90 -1.71
C GLY A 92 -7.21 4.19 -2.69
N CYS A 93 -7.54 5.48 -2.86
CA CYS A 93 -8.78 5.89 -3.54
C CYS A 93 -8.87 5.48 -5.01
N MET A 94 -7.74 5.43 -5.75
CA MET A 94 -7.75 4.97 -7.14
C MET A 94 -7.97 3.45 -7.21
N ALA A 95 -7.35 2.69 -6.29
CA ALA A 95 -7.58 1.27 -6.16
C ALA A 95 -9.07 0.97 -5.90
N GLN A 96 -9.69 1.72 -4.99
CA GLN A 96 -11.12 1.64 -4.68
C GLN A 96 -12.02 1.95 -5.88
N LYS A 97 -11.69 3.02 -6.63
CA LYS A 97 -12.52 3.50 -7.74
C LYS A 97 -12.38 2.67 -9.02
N ASP A 98 -11.15 2.32 -9.38
CA ASP A 98 -10.82 1.76 -10.69
C ASP A 98 -10.51 0.24 -10.65
N GLY A 99 -10.36 -0.33 -9.47
CA GLY A 99 -10.32 -1.76 -9.16
C GLY A 99 -9.79 -2.67 -10.27
N GLU A 100 -10.65 -3.53 -10.74
CA GLU A 100 -10.34 -4.53 -11.77
C GLU A 100 -9.81 -3.92 -13.09
N LYS A 101 -10.27 -2.71 -13.46
CA LYS A 101 -9.78 -2.03 -14.68
C LYS A 101 -8.30 -1.68 -14.59
N LEU A 102 -7.85 -1.33 -13.37
CA LEU A 102 -6.46 -0.97 -13.13
C LEU A 102 -5.54 -2.18 -13.31
N ILE A 103 -5.89 -3.34 -12.74
CA ILE A 103 -5.13 -4.59 -12.91
C ILE A 103 -5.12 -5.06 -14.37
N LYS A 104 -6.26 -4.99 -15.06
CA LYS A 104 -6.33 -5.37 -16.49
C LYS A 104 -5.38 -4.53 -17.36
N LYS A 105 -5.26 -3.24 -17.05
CA LYS A 105 -4.39 -2.31 -17.78
C LYS A 105 -2.92 -2.40 -17.36
N HIS A 106 -2.67 -2.79 -16.12
CA HIS A 106 -1.35 -2.83 -15.49
C HIS A 106 -1.11 -4.20 -14.84
N PRO A 107 -0.83 -5.26 -15.63
CA PRO A 107 -0.71 -6.63 -15.14
C PRO A 107 0.44 -6.86 -14.15
N GLN A 108 1.40 -5.93 -14.07
CA GLN A 108 2.48 -5.93 -13.08
C GLN A 108 2.00 -5.68 -11.64
N ILE A 109 0.78 -5.18 -11.46
CA ILE A 109 0.17 -5.03 -10.13
C ILE A 109 -0.20 -6.42 -9.62
N ASP A 110 0.35 -6.79 -8.46
CA ASP A 110 0.06 -8.08 -7.82
C ASP A 110 -1.16 -8.02 -6.93
N LEU A 111 -1.29 -6.94 -6.16
CA LEU A 111 -2.32 -6.76 -5.15
C LEU A 111 -2.95 -5.37 -5.25
N LEU A 112 -4.26 -5.31 -5.12
CA LEU A 112 -5.03 -4.08 -5.15
C LEU A 112 -5.91 -3.99 -3.91
N ILE A 113 -5.77 -2.90 -3.16
CA ILE A 113 -6.43 -2.73 -1.86
C ILE A 113 -7.16 -1.37 -1.82
N GLY A 114 -8.48 -1.42 -1.70
CA GLY A 114 -9.32 -0.25 -1.51
C GLY A 114 -9.16 0.39 -0.13
N THR A 115 -9.74 1.56 0.01
CA THR A 115 -9.62 2.36 1.23
C THR A 115 -10.33 1.75 2.44
N ALA A 116 -11.34 0.90 2.24
CA ALA A 116 -12.03 0.18 3.30
C ALA A 116 -11.15 -0.87 4.00
N HIS A 117 -10.08 -1.31 3.34
CA HIS A 117 -9.20 -2.39 3.80
C HIS A 117 -7.86 -1.93 4.38
N VAL A 118 -7.71 -0.65 4.70
CA VAL A 118 -6.46 -0.12 5.29
C VAL A 118 -6.07 -0.86 6.56
N ASN A 119 -7.05 -1.17 7.42
CA ASN A 119 -6.80 -1.86 8.70
C ASN A 119 -6.47 -3.36 8.52
N SER A 120 -6.99 -3.98 7.47
CA SER A 120 -6.79 -5.41 7.16
C SER A 120 -5.63 -5.67 6.20
N PHE A 121 -4.79 -4.67 5.96
CA PHE A 121 -3.68 -4.77 4.99
C PHE A 121 -2.73 -5.93 5.30
N LYS A 122 -2.36 -6.10 6.57
CA LYS A 122 -1.45 -7.15 7.05
C LYS A 122 -2.01 -8.55 6.78
N GLU A 123 -3.28 -8.77 7.10
CA GLU A 123 -3.96 -10.05 6.88
C GLU A 123 -4.05 -10.35 5.38
N ILE A 124 -4.50 -9.38 4.59
CA ILE A 124 -4.62 -9.51 3.13
C ILE A 124 -3.27 -9.81 2.49
N LEU A 125 -2.23 -9.09 2.86
CA LEU A 125 -0.88 -9.30 2.34
C LEU A 125 -0.32 -10.67 2.76
N THR A 126 -0.57 -11.10 4.00
CA THR A 126 -0.15 -12.41 4.49
C THR A 126 -0.82 -13.53 3.71
N ASP A 127 -2.13 -13.44 3.47
CA ASP A 127 -2.87 -14.42 2.70
C ASP A 127 -2.43 -14.44 1.23
N PHE A 128 -2.17 -13.28 0.65
CA PHE A 128 -1.64 -13.17 -0.71
C PHE A 128 -0.26 -13.84 -0.84
N LEU A 129 0.66 -13.58 0.09
CA LEU A 129 2.00 -14.18 0.10
C LEU A 129 1.96 -15.70 0.34
N ALA A 130 0.93 -16.21 1.02
CA ALA A 130 0.70 -17.65 1.22
C ALA A 130 -0.07 -18.31 0.07
N ASP A 131 -0.36 -17.59 -1.03
CA ASP A 131 -1.19 -18.02 -2.18
C ASP A 131 -2.60 -18.50 -1.77
N LYS A 132 -3.16 -17.87 -0.73
CA LYS A 132 -4.50 -18.18 -0.18
C LYS A 132 -5.51 -17.09 -0.43
N GLY A 133 -5.05 -15.86 -0.74
CA GLY A 133 -5.90 -14.68 -0.90
C GLY A 133 -6.20 -14.33 -2.35
N GLY A 134 -7.17 -13.44 -2.54
CA GLY A 134 -7.44 -12.80 -3.82
C GLY A 134 -6.42 -11.72 -4.16
N ARG A 135 -6.55 -11.13 -5.34
CA ARG A 135 -5.70 -10.04 -5.80
C ARG A 135 -6.36 -8.67 -5.72
N ILE A 136 -7.67 -8.61 -5.51
CA ILE A 136 -8.48 -7.38 -5.54
C ILE A 136 -9.36 -7.35 -4.31
N TYR A 137 -9.24 -6.26 -3.54
CA TYR A 137 -10.01 -5.95 -2.36
C TYR A 137 -10.50 -4.51 -2.51
N ASP A 138 -11.61 -4.29 -3.22
CA ASP A 138 -12.20 -2.99 -3.53
C ASP A 138 -13.67 -2.86 -3.13
N ASP A 139 -14.18 -3.79 -2.34
CA ASP A 139 -15.49 -3.69 -1.72
C ASP A 139 -15.52 -2.58 -0.66
N MET A 140 -16.67 -1.91 -0.54
CA MET A 140 -16.87 -0.76 0.36
C MET A 140 -17.40 -1.18 1.73
N ILE A 141 -17.16 -2.42 2.13
CA ILE A 141 -17.55 -2.90 3.47
C ILE A 141 -16.56 -2.36 4.47
N ILE A 142 -16.88 -1.20 5.03
CA ILE A 142 -16.13 -0.65 6.17
C ILE A 142 -16.50 -1.50 7.38
N ALA A 143 -15.60 -2.40 7.78
CA ALA A 143 -15.71 -3.00 9.10
C ALA A 143 -15.64 -1.87 10.15
N ASP A 144 -16.52 -1.92 11.16
CA ASP A 144 -16.51 -1.03 12.34
C ASP A 144 -15.23 -1.27 13.18
N SER A 145 -14.09 -1.15 12.55
CA SER A 145 -12.82 -1.28 13.24
C SER A 145 -12.31 0.13 13.56
N GLU A 146 -12.27 0.43 14.85
CA GLU A 146 -11.43 1.52 15.32
C GLU A 146 -10.06 1.39 14.66
N PHE A 147 -9.43 2.53 14.32
CA PHE A 147 -8.08 2.54 13.75
C PHE A 147 -7.07 2.04 14.80
N GLU A 148 -7.15 0.77 15.13
CA GLU A 148 -6.23 0.08 16.01
C GLU A 148 -5.02 -0.39 15.19
N GLY A 149 -3.83 -0.24 15.74
CA GLY A 149 -2.60 -0.74 15.16
C GLY A 149 -1.44 0.25 15.22
N ASN A 150 -0.28 -0.28 14.99
CA ASN A 150 0.97 0.46 15.01
C ASN A 150 1.02 1.43 13.82
N ARG A 151 1.57 2.62 14.03
CA ARG A 151 1.75 3.65 12.99
C ARG A 151 3.19 4.14 13.01
N VAL A 152 3.84 4.04 11.88
CA VAL A 152 5.20 4.60 11.72
C VAL A 152 5.08 6.06 11.33
N ARG A 153 5.31 6.94 12.31
CA ARG A 153 5.24 8.39 12.12
C ARG A 153 6.44 8.88 11.31
N GLN A 154 6.15 9.63 10.25
CA GLN A 154 7.20 10.25 9.43
C GLN A 154 7.80 11.51 10.10
N SER A 155 7.07 12.12 11.01
CA SER A 155 7.49 13.34 11.71
C SER A 155 7.47 13.14 13.23
N GLY A 156 8.53 13.60 13.91
CA GLY A 156 8.62 13.55 15.37
C GLY A 156 7.77 14.59 16.11
N PHE A 157 7.17 15.56 15.40
CA PHE A 157 6.44 16.69 16.00
C PHE A 157 5.05 16.93 15.39
N SER A 158 4.64 16.16 14.37
CA SER A 158 3.29 16.25 13.79
C SER A 158 2.74 14.86 13.51
N ALA A 159 1.40 14.72 13.58
CA ALA A 159 0.69 13.49 13.31
C ALA A 159 -0.61 13.76 12.58
N TRP A 160 -0.95 12.95 11.60
CA TRP A 160 -2.25 12.97 10.96
C TRP A 160 -3.22 12.07 11.74
N ILE A 161 -4.32 12.65 12.22
CA ILE A 161 -5.36 11.93 12.97
C ILE A 161 -6.64 12.00 12.15
N PRO A 162 -7.11 10.88 11.56
CA PRO A 162 -8.41 10.82 10.93
C PRO A 162 -9.50 11.03 11.97
N ILE A 163 -10.37 12.02 11.75
CA ILE A 163 -11.52 12.32 12.63
C ILE A 163 -12.86 11.98 11.99
N MET A 164 -12.83 11.60 10.70
CA MET A 164 -14.00 11.31 9.89
C MET A 164 -13.59 10.38 8.74
N TYR A 165 -14.47 9.47 8.36
CA TYR A 165 -14.30 8.60 7.21
C TYR A 165 -15.45 8.78 6.23
N GLY A 166 -15.13 8.98 4.93
CA GLY A 166 -16.11 9.11 3.88
C GLY A 166 -16.99 10.36 3.93
N CYS A 167 -18.05 10.36 3.12
CA CYS A 167 -19.05 11.43 3.09
C CYS A 167 -20.32 10.99 2.33
N ASN A 168 -21.48 11.14 2.95
CA ASN A 168 -22.78 10.75 2.38
C ASN A 168 -23.56 11.89 1.70
N ASN A 169 -22.91 13.02 1.41
CA ASN A 169 -23.60 14.16 0.77
C ASN A 169 -23.80 14.00 -0.74
N PHE A 170 -23.06 13.13 -1.41
CA PHE A 170 -23.17 12.85 -2.86
C PHE A 170 -23.25 14.10 -3.74
N CYS A 171 -22.45 15.15 -3.45
CA CYS A 171 -22.35 16.32 -4.30
C CYS A 171 -21.94 15.92 -5.73
N THR A 172 -22.53 16.54 -6.75
CA THR A 172 -22.39 16.16 -8.17
C THR A 172 -20.96 16.13 -8.71
N TYR A 173 -20.04 16.85 -8.08
CA TYR A 173 -18.61 16.96 -8.46
C TYR A 173 -17.69 16.18 -7.52
N CYS A 174 -18.21 15.52 -6.48
CA CYS A 174 -17.39 14.97 -5.41
C CYS A 174 -17.14 13.48 -5.61
N ILE A 175 -15.86 13.09 -5.59
CA ILE A 175 -15.43 11.69 -5.71
C ILE A 175 -15.36 10.96 -4.36
N VAL A 176 -15.44 11.68 -3.23
CA VAL A 176 -15.24 11.10 -1.90
C VAL A 176 -16.16 9.92 -1.61
N PRO A 177 -17.49 9.97 -1.87
CA PRO A 177 -18.40 8.84 -1.63
C PRO A 177 -18.00 7.56 -2.36
N TYR A 178 -17.32 7.68 -3.50
CA TYR A 178 -16.90 6.54 -4.34
C TYR A 178 -15.48 6.05 -4.05
N GLY A 179 -14.69 6.86 -3.36
CA GLY A 179 -13.30 6.53 -3.05
C GLY A 179 -13.02 6.30 -1.57
N ARG A 180 -13.95 6.69 -0.68
CA ARG A 180 -13.78 6.60 0.78
C ARG A 180 -15.03 6.15 1.53
N GLY A 181 -16.18 5.96 0.86
CA GLY A 181 -17.46 5.56 1.47
C GLY A 181 -18.34 6.71 1.91
#